data_d367ce1f4ca4dbb52e5b14d84897dd4f
#
_entry.id   d367ce1f4ca4dbb52e5b14d84897dd4f
#
_cell.length_a   1.000
_cell.length_b   1.000
_cell.length_c   1.000
_cell.angle_alpha   90.00
_cell.angle_beta   90.00
_cell.angle_gamma   90.00
#
_symmetry.space_group_name_H-M   'P 1'
#
loop_
_entity.id
_entity.type
_entity.pdbx_description
1 polymer ?
#
loop_
_entity_poly.entity_id
_entity_poly.type
_entity_poly.pdbx_seq_one_letter_code
_entity_poly.pdbx_strand_id
1 'polypeptide(L)'
;MNRRILCVDDEEAILKALRLHVRKVFEMSTANSGSEGLEVFEKKGPFSVVTAEMRMPGMDEATFLAKVKELDLCVSTVLLTVDADFEFGGATALQTGKMFSILTKPCPPVRFKKTIEDGIEAYHAAKTKA
;
A
#
# COMPACT_ATOMS: atom_id res chain seq x y z
N MET A 1 18.46 0.07 3.64
CA MET A 1 17.28 -0.35 2.85
C MET A 1 16.05 0.42 3.32
N ASN A 2 15.27 0.96 2.41
CA ASN A 2 14.08 1.72 2.77
C ASN A 2 12.97 0.78 3.27
N ARG A 3 12.65 0.89 4.55
CA ARG A 3 11.58 0.10 5.19
C ARG A 3 10.39 0.99 5.60
N ARG A 4 10.26 2.12 4.94
CA ARG A 4 9.17 3.07 5.22
C ARG A 4 7.94 2.69 4.42
N ILE A 5 6.82 2.52 5.10
CA ILE A 5 5.56 2.16 4.49
C ILE A 5 4.49 3.19 4.83
N LEU A 6 3.55 3.38 3.90
CA LEU A 6 2.41 4.27 4.12
C LEU A 6 1.15 3.42 4.05
N CYS A 7 0.33 3.46 5.09
CA CYS A 7 -0.92 2.74 5.15
C CYS A 7 -2.08 3.74 5.18
N VAL A 8 -2.99 3.62 4.21
CA VAL A 8 -4.13 4.52 4.06
C VAL A 8 -5.42 3.75 4.29
N ASP A 9 -6.20 4.20 5.28
CA ASP A 9 -7.47 3.56 5.64
C ASP A 9 -8.29 4.59 6.41
N ASP A 10 -9.59 4.68 6.13
CA ASP A 10 -10.45 5.62 6.84
C ASP A 10 -10.84 5.14 8.24
N GLU A 11 -10.53 3.90 8.59
CA GLU A 11 -10.79 3.35 9.91
C GLU A 11 -9.53 3.39 10.78
N GLU A 12 -9.47 4.33 11.71
CA GLU A 12 -8.32 4.48 12.59
C GLU A 12 -8.01 3.24 13.42
N ALA A 13 -9.05 2.49 13.80
CA ALA A 13 -8.86 1.26 14.56
C ALA A 13 -8.02 0.24 13.77
N ILE A 14 -8.23 0.16 12.47
CA ILE A 14 -7.46 -0.72 11.60
C ILE A 14 -6.00 -0.27 11.50
N LEU A 15 -5.79 1.04 11.34
CA LEU A 15 -4.43 1.60 11.28
C LEU A 15 -3.67 1.35 12.58
N LYS A 16 -4.33 1.51 13.72
CA LYS A 16 -3.72 1.23 15.02
C LYS A 16 -3.35 -0.24 15.17
N ALA A 17 -4.24 -1.13 14.76
CA ALA A 17 -3.98 -2.57 14.83
C ALA A 17 -2.78 -2.96 13.93
N LEU A 18 -2.73 -2.44 12.71
CA LEU A 18 -1.61 -2.69 11.82
C LEU A 18 -0.31 -2.19 12.42
N ARG A 19 -0.32 -0.99 13.00
CA ARG A 19 0.88 -0.41 13.61
C ARG A 19 1.42 -1.30 14.74
N LEU A 20 0.54 -1.83 15.59
CA LEU A 20 0.97 -2.71 16.67
C LEU A 20 1.69 -3.96 16.15
N HIS A 21 1.27 -4.48 15.00
CA HIS A 21 1.88 -5.68 14.43
C HIS A 21 3.21 -5.40 13.73
N VAL A 22 3.41 -4.19 13.18
CA VAL A 22 4.55 -3.95 12.31
C VAL A 22 5.55 -2.92 12.81
N ARG A 23 5.25 -2.17 13.86
CA ARG A 23 6.06 -1.03 14.32
C ARG A 23 7.52 -1.35 14.62
N LYS A 24 7.83 -2.59 14.97
CA LYS A 24 9.22 -3.00 15.26
C LYS A 24 9.99 -3.40 14.03
N VAL A 25 9.29 -3.60 12.91
CA VAL A 25 9.89 -4.13 11.68
C VAL A 25 9.94 -3.07 10.58
N PHE A 26 8.92 -2.22 10.52
CA PHE A 26 8.81 -1.19 9.48
C PHE A 26 8.55 0.19 10.10
N GLU A 27 8.97 1.23 9.39
CA GLU A 27 8.59 2.60 9.73
C GLU A 27 7.26 2.91 9.04
N MET A 28 6.19 2.89 9.81
CA MET A 28 4.84 3.07 9.28
C MET A 28 4.35 4.51 9.46
N SER A 29 3.93 5.13 8.35
CA SER A 29 3.16 6.36 8.34
C SER A 29 1.72 6.02 7.99
N THR A 30 0.78 6.83 8.41
CA THR A 30 -0.64 6.57 8.18
C THR A 30 -1.34 7.80 7.62
N ALA A 31 -2.45 7.55 6.91
CA ALA A 31 -3.34 8.59 6.44
C ALA A 31 -4.75 8.01 6.43
N ASN A 32 -5.78 8.85 6.61
CA ASN A 32 -7.16 8.35 6.67
C ASN A 32 -8.00 8.72 5.45
N SER A 33 -7.35 9.21 4.40
CA SER A 33 -8.01 9.45 3.12
C SER A 33 -6.99 9.43 2.00
N GLY A 34 -7.45 9.30 0.76
CA GLY A 34 -6.57 9.34 -0.40
C GLY A 34 -5.85 10.69 -0.52
N SER A 35 -6.56 11.79 -0.27
CA SER A 35 -5.97 13.14 -0.34
C SER A 35 -4.86 13.32 0.69
N GLU A 36 -5.11 12.90 1.93
CA GLU A 36 -4.10 12.95 2.98
C GLU A 36 -2.94 12.01 2.66
N GLY A 37 -3.25 10.83 2.11
CA GLY A 37 -2.23 9.87 1.70
C GLY A 37 -1.27 10.44 0.66
N LEU A 38 -1.78 11.17 -0.33
CA LEU A 38 -0.93 11.81 -1.32
C LEU A 38 -0.05 12.88 -0.70
N GLU A 39 -0.59 13.67 0.22
CA GLU A 39 0.18 14.68 0.94
C GLU A 39 1.32 14.06 1.73
N VAL A 40 1.02 13.01 2.49
CA VAL A 40 2.03 12.28 3.27
C VAL A 40 3.09 11.66 2.35
N PHE A 41 2.64 11.06 1.25
CA PHE A 41 3.55 10.43 0.29
C PHE A 41 4.55 11.44 -0.27
N GLU A 42 4.09 12.62 -0.65
CA GLU A 42 4.96 13.65 -1.21
C GLU A 42 5.87 14.30 -0.17
N LYS A 43 5.35 14.57 1.04
CA LYS A 43 6.07 15.31 2.07
C LYS A 43 7.02 14.47 2.89
N LYS A 44 6.66 13.20 3.14
CA LYS A 44 7.42 12.32 4.03
C LYS A 44 8.11 11.16 3.35
N GLY A 45 7.91 11.00 2.04
CA GLY A 45 8.56 9.95 1.26
C GLY A 45 10.07 10.12 1.15
N PRO A 46 10.75 9.21 0.44
CA PRO A 46 10.14 8.10 -0.29
C PRO A 46 9.65 6.97 0.60
N PHE A 47 8.63 6.26 0.12
CA PHE A 47 8.13 5.05 0.75
C PHE A 47 8.36 3.86 -0.18
N SER A 48 8.72 2.72 0.37
CA SER A 48 8.92 1.52 -0.45
C SER A 48 7.61 0.82 -0.77
N VAL A 49 6.64 0.89 0.14
CA VAL A 49 5.34 0.23 -0.02
C VAL A 49 4.22 1.19 0.43
N VAL A 50 3.13 1.20 -0.33
CA VAL A 50 1.93 1.94 0.04
C VAL A 50 0.76 0.97 0.02
N THR A 51 0.02 0.88 1.12
CA THR A 51 -1.20 0.08 1.20
C THR A 51 -2.42 1.00 1.24
N ALA A 52 -3.49 0.58 0.60
CA ALA A 52 -4.74 1.32 0.63
C ALA A 52 -5.91 0.37 0.83
N GLU A 53 -6.82 0.76 1.73
CA GLU A 53 -8.06 0.05 1.95
C GLU A 53 -9.07 0.50 0.88
N MET A 54 -9.86 -0.45 0.37
CA MET A 54 -10.94 -0.16 -0.55
C MET A 54 -12.07 0.62 0.15
N ARG A 55 -12.80 1.44 -0.58
CA ARG A 55 -13.96 2.19 -0.08
C ARG A 55 -13.63 3.34 0.85
N MET A 56 -12.57 4.06 0.56
CA MET A 56 -12.30 5.30 1.26
C MET A 56 -13.21 6.40 0.71
N PRO A 57 -13.77 7.28 1.55
CA PRO A 57 -14.57 8.40 1.07
C PRO A 57 -13.71 9.39 0.28
N GLY A 58 -14.32 10.01 -0.72
CA GLY A 58 -13.64 10.98 -1.57
C GLY A 58 -12.93 10.33 -2.73
N MET A 59 -11.61 10.30 -2.69
CA MET A 59 -10.80 9.67 -3.73
C MET A 59 -10.84 8.15 -3.55
N ASP A 60 -11.20 7.40 -4.61
CA ASP A 60 -11.15 5.94 -4.52
C ASP A 60 -9.71 5.45 -4.51
N GLU A 61 -9.50 4.26 -3.98
CA GLU A 61 -8.17 3.69 -3.77
C GLU A 61 -7.44 3.37 -5.06
N ALA A 62 -8.17 3.04 -6.13
CA ALA A 62 -7.53 2.80 -7.43
C ALA A 62 -6.93 4.09 -7.97
N THR A 63 -7.67 5.20 -7.87
CA THR A 63 -7.18 6.52 -8.27
C THR A 63 -5.99 6.93 -7.41
N PHE A 64 -6.09 6.72 -6.09
CA PHE A 64 -5.01 7.04 -5.17
C PHE A 64 -3.74 6.25 -5.51
N LEU A 65 -3.86 4.94 -5.67
CA LEU A 65 -2.70 4.09 -5.97
C LEU A 65 -2.09 4.40 -7.33
N ALA A 66 -2.91 4.76 -8.33
CA ALA A 66 -2.42 5.18 -9.63
C ALA A 66 -1.60 6.46 -9.54
N LYS A 67 -2.04 7.44 -8.76
CA LYS A 67 -1.31 8.69 -8.56
C LYS A 67 0.00 8.47 -7.82
N VAL A 68 -0.01 7.60 -6.82
CA VAL A 68 1.21 7.23 -6.10
C VAL A 68 2.23 6.61 -7.06
N LYS A 69 1.77 5.73 -7.92
CA LYS A 69 2.64 5.06 -8.89
C LYS A 69 3.20 6.03 -9.92
N GLU A 70 2.45 7.06 -10.30
CA GLU A 70 2.95 8.12 -11.16
C GLU A 70 4.06 8.93 -10.50
N LEU A 71 3.95 9.16 -9.20
CA LEU A 71 4.95 9.93 -8.45
C LEU A 71 6.22 9.13 -8.20
N ASP A 72 6.13 7.82 -8.07
CA ASP A 72 7.29 6.95 -7.91
C ASP A 72 6.99 5.59 -8.57
N LEU A 73 7.55 5.38 -9.75
CA LEU A 73 7.31 4.15 -10.52
C LEU A 73 7.83 2.89 -9.83
N CYS A 74 8.72 3.03 -8.87
CA CYS A 74 9.31 1.90 -8.17
C CYS A 74 8.51 1.45 -6.95
N VAL A 75 7.60 2.28 -6.45
CA VAL A 75 6.85 1.97 -5.24
C VAL A 75 5.99 0.71 -5.43
N SER A 76 5.93 -0.13 -4.40
CA SER A 76 5.06 -1.30 -4.40
C SER A 76 3.71 -0.91 -3.81
N THR A 77 2.64 -1.09 -4.59
CA THR A 77 1.28 -0.73 -4.16
C THR A 77 0.50 -1.99 -3.79
N VAL A 78 -0.20 -1.93 -2.67
CA VAL A 78 -0.96 -3.06 -2.13
C VAL A 78 -2.39 -2.61 -1.83
N LEU A 79 -3.36 -3.35 -2.35
CA LEU A 79 -4.77 -3.09 -2.09
C LEU A 79 -5.28 -4.06 -1.03
N LEU A 80 -5.97 -3.54 -0.01
CA LEU A 80 -6.67 -4.35 0.98
C LEU A 80 -8.16 -4.29 0.70
N THR A 81 -8.80 -5.43 0.43
CA THR A 81 -10.18 -5.47 -0.01
C THR A 81 -10.91 -6.70 0.49
N VAL A 82 -12.23 -6.62 0.60
CA VAL A 82 -13.06 -7.80 0.95
C VAL A 82 -13.34 -8.67 -0.27
N ASP A 83 -13.17 -8.14 -1.50
CA ASP A 83 -13.40 -8.88 -2.73
C ASP A 83 -12.38 -8.45 -3.79
N ALA A 84 -11.28 -9.20 -3.88
CA ALA A 84 -10.17 -8.89 -4.75
C ALA A 84 -10.48 -9.08 -6.24
N ASP A 85 -11.44 -9.94 -6.58
CA ASP A 85 -11.69 -10.28 -7.97
C ASP A 85 -12.68 -9.35 -8.67
N PHE A 86 -13.56 -8.75 -7.90
CA PHE A 86 -14.73 -8.10 -8.45
C PHE A 86 -14.49 -6.66 -8.92
N GLU A 87 -13.88 -5.82 -8.09
CA GLU A 87 -13.90 -4.38 -8.34
C GLU A 87 -12.79 -3.84 -9.24
N PHE A 88 -11.66 -4.54 -9.32
CA PHE A 88 -10.51 -4.04 -10.10
C PHE A 88 -9.97 -5.04 -11.10
N GLY A 89 -10.71 -6.13 -11.35
CA GLY A 89 -10.16 -7.19 -12.17
C GLY A 89 -8.84 -7.68 -11.61
N GLY A 90 -8.83 -8.07 -10.34
CA GLY A 90 -7.63 -8.35 -9.54
C GLY A 90 -6.45 -8.98 -10.28
N ALA A 91 -6.68 -10.08 -11.00
CA ALA A 91 -5.62 -10.75 -11.75
C ALA A 91 -5.04 -9.84 -12.84
N THR A 92 -5.89 -9.06 -13.53
CA THR A 92 -5.42 -8.15 -14.57
C THR A 92 -4.56 -7.04 -14.00
N ALA A 93 -4.95 -6.47 -12.85
CA ALA A 93 -4.17 -5.42 -12.20
C ALA A 93 -2.79 -5.93 -11.79
N LEU A 94 -2.70 -7.16 -11.28
CA LEU A 94 -1.43 -7.78 -10.92
C LEU A 94 -0.57 -8.05 -12.15
N GLN A 95 -1.18 -8.59 -13.21
CA GLN A 95 -0.45 -8.92 -14.45
C GLN A 95 0.09 -7.70 -15.16
N THR A 96 -0.64 -6.58 -15.12
CA THR A 96 -0.20 -5.35 -15.78
C THR A 96 0.77 -4.52 -14.94
N GLY A 97 1.08 -4.97 -13.74
CA GLY A 97 1.97 -4.25 -12.84
C GLY A 97 1.37 -3.02 -12.21
N LYS A 98 0.06 -2.82 -12.34
CA LYS A 98 -0.61 -1.67 -11.71
C LYS A 98 -0.67 -1.79 -10.20
N MET A 99 -0.65 -3.02 -9.69
CA MET A 99 -0.60 -3.29 -8.26
C MET A 99 0.42 -4.39 -8.00
N PHE A 100 1.17 -4.23 -6.93
CA PHE A 100 2.12 -5.25 -6.51
C PHE A 100 1.40 -6.46 -5.93
N SER A 101 0.40 -6.22 -5.08
CA SER A 101 -0.35 -7.30 -4.46
C SER A 101 -1.75 -6.84 -4.07
N ILE A 102 -2.66 -7.79 -3.95
CA ILE A 102 -4.01 -7.57 -3.44
C ILE A 102 -4.21 -8.54 -2.30
N LEU A 103 -4.55 -8.00 -1.12
CA LEU A 103 -4.81 -8.80 0.07
C LEU A 103 -6.28 -8.78 0.41
N THR A 104 -6.85 -9.95 0.67
CA THR A 104 -8.26 -10.08 1.03
C THR A 104 -8.43 -9.96 2.55
N LYS A 105 -9.39 -9.15 2.97
CA LYS A 105 -9.73 -9.01 4.38
C LYS A 105 -10.63 -10.17 4.85
N PRO A 106 -10.48 -10.65 6.08
CA PRO A 106 -9.47 -10.25 7.05
C PRO A 106 -8.09 -10.78 6.67
N CYS A 107 -7.06 -9.96 6.82
CA CYS A 107 -5.71 -10.35 6.45
C CYS A 107 -4.90 -10.67 7.71
N PRO A 108 -4.43 -11.91 7.87
CA PRO A 108 -3.61 -12.25 9.03
C PRO A 108 -2.33 -11.43 9.07
N PRO A 109 -1.87 -11.02 10.26
CA PRO A 109 -0.64 -10.22 10.39
C PRO A 109 0.58 -10.84 9.72
N VAL A 110 0.71 -12.15 9.76
CA VAL A 110 1.83 -12.85 9.12
C VAL A 110 1.82 -12.64 7.61
N ARG A 111 0.65 -12.75 7.00
CA ARG A 111 0.51 -12.51 5.55
C ARG A 111 0.78 -11.06 5.19
N PHE A 112 0.27 -10.14 5.98
CA PHE A 112 0.50 -8.71 5.77
C PHE A 112 2.00 -8.40 5.81
N LYS A 113 2.70 -8.86 6.86
CA LYS A 113 4.14 -8.65 6.98
C LYS A 113 4.92 -9.23 5.82
N LYS A 114 4.57 -10.44 5.39
CA LYS A 114 5.25 -11.10 4.26
C LYS A 114 5.06 -10.31 2.97
N THR A 115 3.86 -9.84 2.70
CA THR A 115 3.57 -9.04 1.52
C THR A 115 4.35 -7.73 1.54
N ILE A 116 4.43 -7.07 2.69
CA ILE A 116 5.20 -5.84 2.82
C ILE A 116 6.70 -6.10 2.60
N GLU A 117 7.25 -7.19 3.17
CA GLU A 117 8.66 -7.55 2.95
C GLU A 117 8.94 -7.78 1.46
N ASP A 118 8.05 -8.50 0.79
CA ASP A 118 8.20 -8.76 -0.65
C ASP A 118 8.12 -7.45 -1.44
N GLY A 119 7.24 -6.54 -1.03
CA GLY A 119 7.11 -5.22 -1.66
C GLY A 119 8.36 -4.37 -1.48
N ILE A 120 8.98 -4.43 -0.31
CA ILE A 120 10.24 -3.73 -0.04
C ILE A 120 11.35 -4.26 -0.96
N GLU A 121 11.45 -5.57 -1.08
CA GLU A 121 12.44 -6.18 -1.98
C GLU A 121 12.21 -5.76 -3.43
N ALA A 122 10.95 -5.77 -3.87
CA ALA A 122 10.60 -5.35 -5.23
C ALA A 122 10.95 -3.87 -5.47
N TYR A 123 10.71 -3.02 -4.48
CA TYR A 123 11.06 -1.61 -4.57
C TYR A 123 12.56 -1.42 -4.81
N HIS A 124 13.38 -2.10 -4.01
CA HIS A 124 14.83 -1.97 -4.13
C HIS A 124 15.36 -2.58 -5.43
N ALA A 125 14.79 -3.68 -5.87
CA ALA A 125 15.14 -4.26 -7.16
C ALA A 125 14.81 -3.29 -8.30
N ALA A 126 13.66 -2.62 -8.25
CA ALA A 126 13.28 -1.64 -9.25
C ALA A 126 14.21 -0.42 -9.24
N LYS A 127 14.60 0.06 -8.07
CA LYS A 127 15.54 1.19 -7.93
C LYS A 127 16.91 0.84 -8.50
N THR A 128 17.36 -0.39 -8.32
CA THR A 128 18.65 -0.84 -8.83
C THR A 128 18.69 -0.87 -10.35
N LYS A 129 17.54 -1.15 -10.99
CA LYS A 129 17.42 -1.18 -12.45
C LYS A 129 17.19 0.18 -13.08
N ALA A 130 16.77 1.14 -12.31
CA ALA A 130 16.42 2.47 -12.81
C ALA A 130 17.64 3.30 -13.20
#